data_253d67a37fd57357fa0225204fc94e23
#
_entry.id   253d67a37fd57357fa0225204fc94e23
#
_cell.length_a   1.000
_cell.length_b   1.000
_cell.length_c   1.000
_cell.angle_alpha   90.00
_cell.angle_beta   90.00
_cell.angle_gamma   90.00
#
_symmetry.space_group_name_H-M   'P 1'
#
loop_
_entity.id
_entity.type
_entity.pdbx_description
1 polymer ?
#
loop_
_entity_poly.entity_id
_entity_poly.type
_entity_poly.pdbx_seq_one_letter_code
_entity_poly.pdbx_strand_id
1 'polypeptide(L)'
;AKRKYEECLEGTGGKYKKGSYTNCFMVEDPTYVVEPVKGIWLLAIDANVYLPVKDADTKNPSNPANFEGSGNAGYNKMITHKAATVEWIAEVVKNAEKEGKTLITFSHFPMIDFYDRNAKDLEEIFGKNKLDLRRLPTEETAEKMAQTGVRFNVAGHLHFNDTGVRKYENGDFLVNIQVPSLAAYVPGYKVLTMKGQNILEVETVEIKDVPGFDELFEHYREEHK
;
A
#
# COMPACT_ATOMS: atom_id res chain seq x y z
N ALA A 1 -8.62 21.35 -8.73
CA ALA A 1 -8.58 19.89 -8.48
C ALA A 1 -7.96 19.17 -9.68
N LYS A 2 -8.45 19.38 -10.90
CA LYS A 2 -7.94 18.71 -12.10
C LYS A 2 -6.46 19.06 -12.38
N ARG A 3 -6.09 20.34 -12.25
CA ARG A 3 -4.72 20.76 -12.44
C ARG A 3 -3.75 20.13 -11.45
N LYS A 4 -4.14 20.00 -10.16
CA LYS A 4 -3.32 19.33 -9.17
C LYS A 4 -3.19 17.84 -9.44
N TYR A 5 -4.24 17.18 -9.92
CA TYR A 5 -4.19 15.78 -10.33
C TYR A 5 -3.17 15.56 -11.45
N GLU A 6 -3.19 16.41 -12.48
CA GLU A 6 -2.24 16.34 -13.60
C GLU A 6 -0.79 16.60 -13.14
N GLU A 7 -0.56 17.61 -12.30
CA GLU A 7 0.76 17.90 -11.72
C GLU A 7 1.28 16.74 -10.87
N CYS A 8 0.41 16.11 -10.07
CA CYS A 8 0.79 14.95 -9.27
C CYS A 8 1.12 13.73 -10.14
N LEU A 9 0.40 13.49 -11.21
CA LEU A 9 0.71 12.41 -12.14
C LEU A 9 2.04 12.67 -12.88
N GLU A 10 2.30 13.89 -13.30
CA GLU A 10 3.57 14.27 -13.90
C GLU A 10 4.71 14.18 -12.88
N GLY A 11 4.50 14.63 -11.65
CA GLY A 11 5.49 14.57 -10.56
C GLY A 11 5.81 13.15 -10.10
N THR A 12 4.82 12.26 -10.23
CA THR A 12 4.96 10.84 -9.92
C THR A 12 5.29 9.98 -11.12
N GLY A 13 5.31 10.55 -12.32
CA GLY A 13 5.85 9.86 -13.49
C GLY A 13 7.23 9.31 -13.16
N GLY A 14 7.24 8.71 -11.99
CA GLY A 14 8.34 8.24 -11.22
C GLY A 14 9.04 7.16 -12.00
N LYS A 15 10.20 7.55 -12.49
CA LYS A 15 11.11 6.66 -13.15
C LYS A 15 12.06 6.18 -12.09
N TYR A 16 11.91 4.96 -11.61
CA TYR A 16 12.92 4.39 -10.74
C TYR A 16 13.93 3.56 -11.54
N LYS A 17 15.17 3.64 -11.11
CA LYS A 17 16.29 3.02 -11.75
C LYS A 17 16.80 1.84 -10.93
N LYS A 18 16.97 0.69 -11.53
CA LYS A 18 17.49 -0.47 -10.84
C LYS A 18 18.99 -0.58 -10.87
N GLY A 19 19.56 -0.39 -9.68
CA GLY A 19 20.96 -0.10 -9.48
C GLY A 19 22.00 -1.15 -9.81
N SER A 20 21.74 -2.43 -9.65
CA SER A 20 22.76 -3.49 -9.82
C SER A 20 22.62 -4.33 -11.09
N TYR A 21 21.67 -4.01 -11.94
CA TYR A 21 21.44 -4.70 -13.20
C TYR A 21 22.07 -3.96 -14.37
N THR A 22 22.61 -4.69 -15.33
CA THR A 22 23.17 -4.14 -16.58
C THR A 22 22.10 -3.52 -17.47
N ASN A 23 20.84 -3.97 -17.32
CA ASN A 23 19.69 -3.45 -18.02
C ASN A 23 18.86 -2.56 -17.10
N CYS A 24 18.75 -1.30 -17.44
CA CYS A 24 17.92 -0.35 -16.69
C CYS A 24 16.66 -0.01 -17.49
N PHE A 25 15.49 -0.34 -16.94
CA PHE A 25 14.21 0.14 -17.43
C PHE A 25 13.76 1.36 -16.64
N MET A 26 13.10 2.26 -17.34
CA MET A 26 12.37 3.35 -16.74
C MET A 26 10.92 2.90 -16.58
N VAL A 27 10.49 2.66 -15.35
CA VAL A 27 9.12 2.23 -15.05
C VAL A 27 8.35 3.42 -14.47
N GLU A 28 7.20 3.72 -15.03
CA GLU A 28 6.33 4.76 -14.49
C GLU A 28 5.72 4.32 -13.17
N ASP A 29 5.68 5.25 -12.22
CA ASP A 29 5.08 5.03 -10.92
C ASP A 29 3.65 5.56 -10.92
N PRO A 30 2.63 4.70 -10.71
CA PRO A 30 1.23 5.12 -10.69
C PRO A 30 0.79 5.73 -9.36
N THR A 31 1.70 6.07 -8.45
CA THR A 31 1.38 6.80 -7.21
C THR A 31 0.81 8.17 -7.56
N TYR A 32 -0.32 8.55 -6.95
CA TYR A 32 -0.99 9.82 -7.23
C TYR A 32 -1.74 10.38 -6.03
N VAL A 33 -2.04 11.69 -6.05
CA VAL A 33 -2.93 12.35 -5.10
C VAL A 33 -4.09 13.00 -5.82
N VAL A 34 -5.29 12.91 -5.22
CA VAL A 34 -6.52 13.54 -5.72
C VAL A 34 -7.25 14.26 -4.59
N GLU A 35 -8.03 15.27 -4.94
CA GLU A 35 -8.95 15.96 -4.03
C GLU A 35 -10.40 15.67 -4.46
N PRO A 36 -11.00 14.53 -4.09
CA PRO A 36 -12.34 14.16 -4.51
C PRO A 36 -13.42 15.06 -3.88
N VAL A 37 -13.14 15.54 -2.68
CA VAL A 37 -13.98 16.48 -1.93
C VAL A 37 -13.09 17.60 -1.43
N LYS A 38 -13.57 18.83 -1.51
CA LYS A 38 -12.82 20.01 -1.05
C LYS A 38 -12.32 19.82 0.39
N GLY A 39 -11.03 19.95 0.57
CA GLY A 39 -10.36 19.84 1.87
C GLY A 39 -9.86 18.43 2.20
N ILE A 40 -10.20 17.40 1.43
CA ILE A 40 -9.74 16.02 1.63
C ILE A 40 -8.87 15.59 0.45
N TRP A 41 -7.63 15.27 0.75
CA TRP A 41 -6.71 14.67 -0.22
C TRP A 41 -6.58 13.16 0.03
N LEU A 42 -6.73 12.39 -1.05
CA LEU A 42 -6.47 10.96 -1.05
C LEU A 42 -5.17 10.69 -1.80
N LEU A 43 -4.20 10.10 -1.13
CA LEU A 43 -2.92 9.72 -1.69
C LEU A 43 -2.89 8.20 -1.89
N ALA A 44 -2.97 7.79 -3.15
CA ALA A 44 -2.79 6.39 -3.55
C ALA A 44 -1.31 6.09 -3.70
N ILE A 45 -0.80 5.08 -3.00
CA ILE A 45 0.62 4.70 -3.04
C ILE A 45 0.77 3.33 -3.68
N ASP A 46 1.51 3.28 -4.79
CA ASP A 46 1.94 2.03 -5.39
C ASP A 46 3.29 1.60 -4.83
N ALA A 47 3.26 0.62 -3.93
CA ALA A 47 4.46 0.03 -3.34
C ALA A 47 5.04 -1.13 -4.17
N ASN A 48 4.57 -1.36 -5.39
CA ASN A 48 5.15 -2.35 -6.28
C ASN A 48 6.48 -1.87 -6.83
N VAL A 49 7.43 -2.79 -6.87
CA VAL A 49 8.76 -2.57 -7.44
C VAL A 49 9.01 -3.63 -8.51
N TYR A 50 9.19 -3.18 -9.74
CA TYR A 50 9.43 -4.05 -10.90
C TYR A 50 10.93 -4.20 -11.13
N LEU A 51 11.48 -5.31 -10.63
CA LEU A 51 12.90 -5.61 -10.75
C LEU A 51 13.19 -6.29 -12.08
N PRO A 52 14.01 -5.71 -13.00
CA PRO A 52 14.37 -6.40 -14.24
C PRO A 52 15.20 -7.67 -13.97
N VAL A 53 14.94 -8.72 -14.72
CA VAL A 53 15.78 -9.91 -14.73
C VAL A 53 17.12 -9.60 -15.41
N LYS A 54 18.14 -10.44 -15.15
CA LYS A 54 19.49 -10.21 -15.68
C LYS A 54 19.54 -10.10 -17.20
N ASP A 55 18.77 -10.95 -17.89
CA ASP A 55 18.76 -11.07 -19.35
C ASP A 55 17.51 -10.42 -19.97
N ALA A 56 17.02 -9.34 -19.36
CA ALA A 56 15.83 -8.63 -19.83
C ALA A 56 16.03 -8.08 -21.25
N ASP A 57 15.00 -8.26 -22.09
CA ASP A 57 14.98 -7.71 -23.44
C ASP A 57 14.70 -6.21 -23.44
N THR A 58 15.76 -5.41 -23.61
CA THR A 58 15.65 -3.93 -23.64
C THR A 58 14.93 -3.39 -24.86
N LYS A 59 14.75 -4.21 -25.92
CA LYS A 59 14.04 -3.79 -27.14
C LYS A 59 12.53 -3.85 -26.99
N ASN A 60 12.05 -4.67 -26.03
CA ASN A 60 10.64 -4.77 -25.70
C ASN A 60 10.41 -4.52 -24.20
N PRO A 61 10.50 -3.28 -23.73
CA PRO A 61 10.45 -2.95 -22.31
C PRO A 61 9.10 -3.28 -21.64
N SER A 62 8.04 -3.45 -22.43
CA SER A 62 6.70 -3.80 -21.93
C SER A 62 6.48 -5.29 -21.72
N ASN A 63 7.46 -6.15 -22.07
CA ASN A 63 7.33 -7.59 -21.86
C ASN A 63 7.39 -7.94 -20.37
N PRO A 64 6.33 -8.54 -19.78
CA PRO A 64 6.34 -8.94 -18.37
C PRO A 64 7.48 -9.90 -17.99
N ALA A 65 7.97 -10.70 -18.93
CA ALA A 65 9.10 -11.62 -18.71
C ALA A 65 10.43 -10.90 -18.41
N ASN A 66 10.50 -9.60 -18.67
CA ASN A 66 11.66 -8.79 -18.33
C ASN A 66 11.80 -8.53 -16.84
N PHE A 67 10.77 -8.83 -16.04
CA PHE A 67 10.71 -8.46 -14.64
C PHE A 67 10.58 -9.69 -13.75
N GLU A 68 11.19 -9.61 -12.57
CA GLU A 68 10.93 -10.57 -11.50
C GLU A 68 9.45 -10.48 -11.09
N GLY A 69 8.91 -11.59 -10.59
CA GLY A 69 7.53 -11.64 -10.13
C GLY A 69 7.26 -10.76 -8.90
N SER A 70 6.04 -10.84 -8.41
CA SER A 70 5.52 -10.01 -7.31
C SER A 70 6.26 -10.10 -5.97
N GLY A 71 7.30 -10.92 -5.86
CA GLY A 71 8.11 -11.08 -4.64
C GLY A 71 8.80 -9.81 -4.13
N ASN A 72 8.92 -8.80 -4.98
CA ASN A 72 9.52 -7.50 -4.66
C ASN A 72 8.47 -6.41 -4.38
N ALA A 73 7.20 -6.78 -4.34
CA ALA A 73 6.14 -5.85 -3.95
C ALA A 73 6.22 -5.52 -2.45
N GLY A 74 5.78 -4.32 -2.09
CA GLY A 74 5.77 -3.84 -0.71
C GLY A 74 6.84 -2.80 -0.39
N TYR A 75 6.70 -2.18 0.77
CA TYR A 75 7.45 -0.98 1.15
C TYR A 75 8.96 -1.20 1.32
N ASN A 76 9.42 -2.40 1.72
CA ASN A 76 10.84 -2.67 1.90
C ASN A 76 11.68 -2.40 0.65
N LYS A 77 11.14 -2.69 -0.52
CA LYS A 77 11.80 -2.39 -1.79
C LYS A 77 11.50 -0.99 -2.30
N MET A 78 10.32 -0.46 -1.99
CA MET A 78 9.94 0.89 -2.37
C MET A 78 10.90 1.94 -1.85
N ILE A 79 11.27 1.90 -0.57
CA ILE A 79 12.17 2.91 0.04
C ILE A 79 13.55 2.97 -0.60
N THR A 80 14.00 1.89 -1.24
CA THR A 80 15.32 1.82 -1.90
C THR A 80 15.26 2.06 -3.40
N HIS A 81 14.18 1.63 -4.06
CA HIS A 81 14.08 1.66 -5.53
C HIS A 81 13.21 2.80 -6.05
N LYS A 82 12.32 3.32 -5.22
CA LYS A 82 11.44 4.46 -5.52
C LYS A 82 11.72 5.64 -4.58
N ALA A 83 12.97 5.91 -4.26
CA ALA A 83 13.34 6.98 -3.34
C ALA A 83 12.74 8.35 -3.73
N ALA A 84 12.74 8.68 -5.02
CA ALA A 84 12.11 9.89 -5.52
C ALA A 84 10.60 9.95 -5.26
N THR A 85 9.90 8.82 -5.31
CA THR A 85 8.48 8.75 -4.95
C THR A 85 8.28 8.95 -3.45
N VAL A 86 9.16 8.40 -2.61
CA VAL A 86 9.12 8.61 -1.15
C VAL A 86 9.34 10.09 -0.82
N GLU A 87 10.31 10.74 -1.45
CA GLU A 87 10.53 12.18 -1.33
C GLU A 87 9.30 12.98 -1.77
N TRP A 88 8.72 12.63 -2.91
CA TRP A 88 7.50 13.27 -3.40
C TRP A 88 6.31 13.09 -2.44
N ILE A 89 6.15 11.91 -1.80
CA ILE A 89 5.14 11.69 -0.75
C ILE A 89 5.33 12.71 0.38
N ALA A 90 6.56 12.93 0.84
CA ALA A 90 6.84 13.93 1.87
C ALA A 90 6.48 15.35 1.42
N GLU A 91 6.70 15.69 0.15
CA GLU A 91 6.27 16.97 -0.41
C GLU A 91 4.74 17.10 -0.44
N VAL A 92 4.04 16.04 -0.81
CA VAL A 92 2.55 16.00 -0.79
C VAL A 92 2.02 16.24 0.62
N VAL A 93 2.60 15.57 1.63
CA VAL A 93 2.22 15.77 3.04
C VAL A 93 2.41 17.22 3.44
N LYS A 94 3.60 17.78 3.20
CA LYS A 94 3.91 19.18 3.51
C LYS A 94 2.97 20.17 2.81
N ASN A 95 2.61 19.90 1.56
CA ASN A 95 1.67 20.73 0.82
C ASN A 95 0.25 20.62 1.36
N ALA A 96 -0.18 19.41 1.75
CA ALA A 96 -1.48 19.21 2.39
C ALA A 96 -1.58 20.00 3.70
N GLU A 97 -0.57 19.94 4.56
CA GLU A 97 -0.49 20.73 5.79
C GLU A 97 -0.55 22.23 5.53
N LYS A 98 0.27 22.72 4.59
CA LYS A 98 0.29 24.14 4.21
C LYS A 98 -1.04 24.65 3.70
N GLU A 99 -1.80 23.82 2.99
CA GLU A 99 -3.10 24.16 2.44
C GLU A 99 -4.28 23.84 3.38
N GLY A 100 -3.99 23.34 4.59
CA GLY A 100 -5.02 22.93 5.56
C GLY A 100 -5.90 21.78 5.06
N LYS A 101 -5.31 20.85 4.31
CA LYS A 101 -6.00 19.66 3.79
C LYS A 101 -5.86 18.49 4.73
N THR A 102 -6.90 17.70 4.86
CA THR A 102 -6.81 16.38 5.49
C THR A 102 -6.27 15.40 4.47
N LEU A 103 -5.13 14.77 4.77
CA LEU A 103 -4.52 13.75 3.92
C LEU A 103 -4.81 12.36 4.45
N ILE A 104 -5.37 11.50 3.61
CA ILE A 104 -5.58 10.08 3.88
C ILE A 104 -4.78 9.30 2.83
N THR A 105 -3.89 8.41 3.26
CA THR A 105 -3.16 7.55 2.35
C THR A 105 -3.78 6.17 2.28
N PHE A 106 -3.65 5.53 1.13
CA PHE A 106 -4.06 4.15 0.96
C PHE A 106 -3.12 3.43 -0.01
N SER A 107 -2.97 2.14 0.23
CA SER A 107 -2.12 1.25 -0.57
C SER A 107 -2.61 -0.18 -0.51
N HIS A 108 -2.14 -1.03 -1.42
CA HIS A 108 -2.42 -2.46 -1.31
C HIS A 108 -1.72 -3.09 -0.11
N PHE A 109 -0.44 -2.76 0.10
CA PHE A 109 0.37 -3.34 1.17
C PHE A 109 0.37 -2.47 2.43
N PRO A 110 0.44 -3.08 3.64
CA PRO A 110 0.61 -2.35 4.88
C PRO A 110 1.97 -1.67 4.96
N MET A 111 2.03 -0.52 5.65
CA MET A 111 3.26 0.25 5.88
C MET A 111 4.03 -0.16 7.13
N ILE A 112 3.42 -0.95 8.01
CA ILE A 112 4.02 -1.41 9.27
C ILE A 112 3.96 -2.92 9.36
N ASP A 113 4.75 -3.49 10.27
CA ASP A 113 4.64 -4.90 10.65
C ASP A 113 3.25 -5.19 11.23
N PHE A 114 2.52 -6.04 10.57
CA PHE A 114 1.16 -6.46 10.90
C PHE A 114 1.10 -7.73 11.76
N TYR A 115 2.24 -8.28 12.14
CA TYR A 115 2.37 -9.42 13.05
C TYR A 115 2.91 -9.02 14.43
N ASP A 116 2.89 -7.74 14.77
CA ASP A 116 3.30 -7.21 16.08
C ASP A 116 4.68 -7.70 16.54
N ARG A 117 5.65 -7.73 15.60
CA ARG A 117 7.03 -8.18 15.81
C ARG A 117 7.21 -9.68 16.07
N ASN A 118 6.18 -10.49 15.81
CA ASN A 118 6.26 -11.95 15.93
C ASN A 118 6.75 -12.63 14.63
N ALA A 119 7.25 -11.90 13.67
CA ALA A 119 7.68 -12.42 12.36
C ALA A 119 8.70 -13.58 12.50
N LYS A 120 9.62 -13.47 13.45
CA LYS A 120 10.63 -14.51 13.69
C LYS A 120 10.01 -15.82 14.19
N ASP A 121 9.09 -15.74 15.13
CA ASP A 121 8.40 -16.91 15.68
C ASP A 121 7.53 -17.57 14.61
N LEU A 122 6.87 -16.75 13.78
CA LEU A 122 6.10 -17.24 12.63
C LEU A 122 6.99 -17.93 11.59
N GLU A 123 8.18 -17.40 11.32
CA GLU A 123 9.15 -18.03 10.41
C GLU A 123 9.65 -19.36 10.94
N GLU A 124 9.89 -19.48 12.26
CA GLU A 124 10.30 -20.73 12.92
C GLU A 124 9.20 -21.80 12.84
N ILE A 125 7.94 -21.44 12.99
CA ILE A 125 6.80 -22.36 12.98
C ILE A 125 6.40 -22.77 11.56
N PHE A 126 6.28 -21.81 10.67
CA PHE A 126 5.68 -22.02 9.33
C PHE A 126 6.70 -22.12 8.19
N GLY A 127 7.94 -21.76 8.45
CA GLY A 127 9.02 -21.75 7.49
C GLY A 127 9.24 -20.41 6.82
N LYS A 128 10.42 -20.27 6.24
CA LYS A 128 10.90 -19.04 5.60
C LYS A 128 9.99 -18.60 4.45
N ASN A 129 9.73 -17.31 4.39
CA ASN A 129 8.90 -16.67 3.34
C ASN A 129 7.45 -17.17 3.26
N LYS A 130 6.94 -17.85 4.29
CA LYS A 130 5.50 -18.14 4.41
C LYS A 130 4.76 -16.95 5.00
N LEU A 131 3.43 -16.97 4.93
CA LEU A 131 2.55 -15.93 5.52
C LEU A 131 2.95 -14.50 5.09
N ASP A 132 3.40 -14.31 3.87
CA ASP A 132 3.89 -13.02 3.34
C ASP A 132 5.03 -12.35 4.13
N LEU A 133 5.75 -13.08 4.97
CA LEU A 133 6.84 -12.53 5.82
C LEU A 133 7.90 -11.74 5.03
N ARG A 134 8.16 -12.11 3.77
CA ARG A 134 9.10 -11.37 2.90
C ARG A 134 8.63 -9.95 2.54
N ARG A 135 7.33 -9.68 2.64
CA ARG A 135 6.72 -8.37 2.36
C ARG A 135 6.43 -7.57 3.61
N LEU A 136 6.65 -8.17 4.75
CA LEU A 136 6.48 -7.52 6.04
C LEU A 136 7.42 -6.31 6.12
N PRO A 137 6.92 -5.09 6.32
CA PRO A 137 7.78 -3.92 6.47
C PRO A 137 8.71 -4.08 7.68
N THR A 138 10.00 -3.81 7.47
CA THR A 138 10.93 -3.70 8.60
C THR A 138 10.61 -2.46 9.41
N GLU A 139 11.03 -2.43 10.68
CA GLU A 139 10.86 -1.22 11.51
C GLU A 139 11.55 0.00 10.88
N GLU A 140 12.71 -0.18 10.25
CA GLU A 140 13.39 0.90 9.50
C GLU A 140 12.53 1.41 8.34
N THR A 141 11.87 0.50 7.61
CA THR A 141 10.96 0.87 6.52
C THR A 141 9.77 1.66 7.03
N ALA A 142 9.14 1.19 8.10
CA ALA A 142 8.00 1.85 8.71
C ALA A 142 8.38 3.23 9.26
N GLU A 143 9.56 3.37 9.87
CA GLU A 143 10.08 4.64 10.36
C GLU A 143 10.33 5.63 9.21
N LYS A 144 10.95 5.19 8.12
CA LYS A 144 11.14 6.03 6.92
C LYS A 144 9.82 6.53 6.35
N MET A 145 8.78 5.68 6.32
CA MET A 145 7.45 6.12 5.89
C MET A 145 6.83 7.12 6.88
N ALA A 146 6.97 6.91 8.19
CA ALA A 146 6.53 7.88 9.19
C ALA A 146 7.23 9.24 9.07
N GLN A 147 8.53 9.23 8.76
CA GLN A 147 9.36 10.44 8.54
C GLN A 147 8.91 11.25 7.32
N THR A 148 8.18 10.68 6.36
CA THR A 148 7.54 11.46 5.29
C THR A 148 6.41 12.36 5.80
N GLY A 149 5.96 12.20 7.04
CA GLY A 149 4.82 12.89 7.63
C GLY A 149 3.49 12.17 7.42
N VAL A 150 3.45 11.05 6.70
CA VAL A 150 2.25 10.19 6.62
C VAL A 150 1.88 9.71 8.01
N ARG A 151 0.62 9.87 8.42
CA ARG A 151 0.11 9.50 9.74
C ARG A 151 -0.89 8.36 9.72
N PHE A 152 -1.64 8.22 8.64
CA PHE A 152 -2.65 7.18 8.46
C PHE A 152 -2.48 6.53 7.10
N ASN A 153 -2.50 5.20 7.08
CA ASN A 153 -2.55 4.42 5.86
C ASN A 153 -3.65 3.36 5.94
N VAL A 154 -4.47 3.28 4.93
CA VAL A 154 -5.48 2.22 4.78
C VAL A 154 -4.91 1.16 3.85
N ALA A 155 -4.80 -0.07 4.31
CA ALA A 155 -4.16 -1.15 3.58
C ALA A 155 -5.05 -2.39 3.45
N GLY A 156 -4.89 -3.09 2.33
CA GLY A 156 -5.52 -4.38 2.04
C GLY A 156 -4.55 -5.55 2.21
N HIS A 157 -4.50 -6.43 1.24
CA HIS A 157 -3.58 -7.55 1.06
C HIS A 157 -3.79 -8.74 1.99
N LEU A 158 -3.74 -8.54 3.30
CA LEU A 158 -3.78 -9.63 4.28
C LEU A 158 -5.19 -10.11 4.61
N HIS A 159 -6.19 -9.31 4.23
CA HIS A 159 -7.59 -9.59 4.52
C HIS A 159 -7.93 -9.68 6.02
N PHE A 160 -7.08 -9.12 6.88
CA PHE A 160 -7.31 -9.06 8.33
C PHE A 160 -8.10 -7.80 8.70
N ASN A 161 -8.88 -7.91 9.75
CA ASN A 161 -9.47 -6.74 10.40
C ASN A 161 -8.59 -6.33 11.58
N ASP A 162 -7.68 -5.39 11.35
CA ASP A 162 -6.73 -4.96 12.36
C ASP A 162 -6.38 -3.47 12.23
N THR A 163 -5.74 -2.91 13.26
CA THR A 163 -5.18 -1.56 13.24
C THR A 163 -3.91 -1.53 14.07
N GLY A 164 -2.80 -1.36 13.39
CA GLY A 164 -1.49 -1.26 14.02
C GLY A 164 -1.01 0.18 14.17
N VAL A 165 -0.26 0.45 15.22
CA VAL A 165 0.32 1.77 15.51
C VAL A 165 1.81 1.63 15.78
N ARG A 166 2.61 2.52 15.18
CA ARG A 166 4.02 2.71 15.53
C ARG A 166 4.24 4.15 15.98
N LYS A 167 5.02 4.32 17.04
CA LYS A 167 5.45 5.63 17.56
C LYS A 167 6.96 5.62 17.66
N TYR A 168 7.58 6.72 17.31
CA TYR A 168 9.03 6.88 17.25
C TYR A 168 9.50 7.96 18.24
N GLU A 169 10.77 7.88 18.65
CA GLU A 169 11.34 8.80 19.65
C GLU A 169 11.35 10.26 19.18
N ASN A 170 11.43 10.50 17.89
CA ASN A 170 11.37 11.84 17.29
C ASN A 170 9.95 12.46 17.28
N GLY A 171 8.95 11.76 17.83
CA GLY A 171 7.55 12.18 17.86
C GLY A 171 6.72 11.79 16.63
N ASP A 172 7.34 11.21 15.59
CA ASP A 172 6.61 10.65 14.46
C ASP A 172 5.76 9.45 14.89
N PHE A 173 4.67 9.24 14.18
CA PHE A 173 3.85 8.05 14.35
C PHE A 173 3.22 7.63 13.03
N LEU A 174 2.82 6.38 12.94
CA LEU A 174 2.13 5.81 11.79
C LEU A 174 1.05 4.85 12.26
N VAL A 175 -0.17 5.06 11.78
CA VAL A 175 -1.32 4.19 11.98
C VAL A 175 -1.63 3.48 10.68
N ASN A 176 -1.59 2.16 10.67
CA ASN A 176 -2.00 1.36 9.52
C ASN A 176 -3.33 0.68 9.84
N ILE A 177 -4.35 1.04 9.06
CA ILE A 177 -5.70 0.50 9.16
C ILE A 177 -5.81 -0.63 8.15
N GLN A 178 -5.78 -1.84 8.64
CA GLN A 178 -5.91 -3.04 7.81
C GLN A 178 -7.38 -3.31 7.51
N VAL A 179 -7.72 -3.47 6.23
CA VAL A 179 -9.10 -3.68 5.79
C VAL A 179 -9.35 -5.17 5.58
N PRO A 180 -10.45 -5.72 6.11
CA PRO A 180 -10.89 -7.07 5.77
C PRO A 180 -11.26 -7.16 4.28
N SER A 181 -11.39 -8.35 3.77
CA SER A 181 -11.76 -8.59 2.38
C SER A 181 -13.24 -8.94 2.25
N LEU A 182 -13.88 -8.49 1.18
CA LEU A 182 -15.22 -8.93 0.81
C LEU A 182 -15.27 -10.40 0.36
N ALA A 183 -14.12 -10.94 -0.07
CA ALA A 183 -13.98 -12.30 -0.59
C ALA A 183 -13.34 -13.28 0.41
N ALA A 184 -13.10 -12.87 1.65
CA ALA A 184 -12.52 -13.71 2.70
C ALA A 184 -13.48 -13.83 3.89
N TYR A 185 -13.26 -14.82 4.73
CA TYR A 185 -13.98 -14.99 5.99
C TYR A 185 -13.26 -14.20 7.11
N VAL A 186 -13.89 -13.31 7.84
CA VAL A 186 -15.26 -12.79 7.79
C VAL A 186 -15.31 -11.64 6.78
N PRO A 187 -16.23 -11.65 5.79
CA PRO A 187 -16.29 -10.60 4.80
C PRO A 187 -16.70 -9.27 5.45
N GLY A 188 -16.01 -8.20 5.05
CA GLY A 188 -16.27 -6.89 5.63
C GLY A 188 -15.56 -5.75 4.92
N TYR A 189 -15.89 -4.53 5.35
CA TYR A 189 -15.27 -3.30 4.88
C TYR A 189 -15.14 -2.27 6.01
N LYS A 190 -14.37 -1.22 5.78
CA LYS A 190 -14.21 -0.11 6.72
C LYS A 190 -14.98 1.11 6.24
N VAL A 191 -15.62 1.79 7.18
CA VAL A 191 -16.17 3.13 6.99
C VAL A 191 -15.32 4.12 7.77
N LEU A 192 -14.79 5.11 7.07
CA LEU A 192 -13.99 6.18 7.66
C LEU A 192 -14.83 7.44 7.73
N THR A 193 -15.08 7.93 8.93
CA THR A 193 -15.88 9.14 9.16
C THR A 193 -15.03 10.24 9.79
N MET A 194 -14.91 11.38 9.11
CA MET A 194 -14.25 12.56 9.66
C MET A 194 -15.16 13.26 10.65
N LYS A 195 -14.75 13.30 11.92
CA LYS A 195 -15.46 14.02 13.02
C LYS A 195 -14.71 15.33 13.33
N GLY A 196 -14.86 16.33 12.49
CA GLY A 196 -14.09 17.59 12.62
C GLY A 196 -12.69 17.48 12.04
N GLN A 197 -11.78 18.37 12.45
CA GLN A 197 -10.47 18.50 11.81
C GLN A 197 -9.45 17.41 12.17
N ASN A 198 -9.58 16.77 13.34
CA ASN A 198 -8.51 15.91 13.87
C ASN A 198 -9.02 14.55 14.38
N ILE A 199 -10.25 14.17 14.11
CA ILE A 199 -10.80 12.90 14.56
C ILE A 199 -11.28 12.11 13.35
N LEU A 200 -10.63 10.98 13.12
CA LEU A 200 -11.03 9.97 12.14
C LEU A 200 -11.63 8.78 12.92
N GLU A 201 -12.91 8.58 12.76
CA GLU A 201 -13.61 7.40 13.26
C GLU A 201 -13.51 6.29 12.22
N VAL A 202 -13.14 5.11 12.65
CA VAL A 202 -13.00 3.94 11.78
C VAL A 202 -13.92 2.84 12.28
N GLU A 203 -14.94 2.52 11.49
CA GLU A 203 -15.90 1.46 11.76
C GLU A 203 -15.62 0.26 10.89
N THR A 204 -15.71 -0.94 11.45
CA THR A 204 -15.72 -2.20 10.68
C THR A 204 -17.13 -2.67 10.50
N VAL A 205 -17.56 -2.85 9.27
CA VAL A 205 -18.86 -3.42 8.93
C VAL A 205 -18.67 -4.83 8.40
N GLU A 206 -19.20 -5.79 9.13
CA GLU A 206 -19.23 -7.19 8.70
C GLU A 206 -20.44 -7.45 7.81
N ILE A 207 -20.23 -8.15 6.71
CA ILE A 207 -21.31 -8.57 5.83
C ILE A 207 -21.81 -9.91 6.34
N LYS A 208 -23.02 -9.91 6.90
CA LYS A 208 -23.64 -11.11 7.48
C LYS A 208 -24.54 -11.87 6.51
N ASP A 209 -25.00 -11.20 5.48
CA ASP A 209 -25.92 -11.76 4.50
C ASP A 209 -25.76 -11.04 3.15
N VAL A 210 -25.92 -11.80 2.06
CA VAL A 210 -25.91 -11.28 0.69
C VAL A 210 -27.18 -11.81 0.01
N PRO A 211 -28.12 -10.94 -0.40
CA PRO A 211 -29.33 -11.36 -1.08
C PRO A 211 -29.03 -12.22 -2.32
N GLY A 212 -29.71 -13.36 -2.44
CA GLY A 212 -29.52 -14.29 -3.55
C GLY A 212 -28.23 -15.13 -3.49
N PHE A 213 -27.49 -15.10 -2.38
CA PHE A 213 -26.22 -15.85 -2.26
C PHE A 213 -26.43 -17.36 -2.41
N ASP A 214 -27.52 -17.90 -1.86
CA ASP A 214 -27.83 -19.33 -1.93
C ASP A 214 -28.07 -19.84 -3.38
N GLU A 215 -28.51 -18.97 -4.26
CA GLU A 215 -28.71 -19.28 -5.68
C GLU A 215 -27.39 -19.60 -6.41
N LEU A 216 -26.27 -19.12 -5.87
CA LEU A 216 -24.93 -19.34 -6.42
C LEU A 216 -24.36 -20.72 -6.05
N PHE A 217 -24.87 -21.38 -5.00
CA PHE A 217 -24.31 -22.66 -4.56
C PHE A 217 -24.39 -23.77 -5.58
N GLU A 218 -25.48 -23.85 -6.34
CA GLU A 218 -25.62 -24.83 -7.40
C GLU A 218 -24.65 -24.58 -8.54
N HIS A 219 -24.46 -23.32 -8.91
CA HIS A 219 -23.49 -22.89 -9.90
C HIS A 219 -22.06 -23.27 -9.51
N TYR A 220 -21.64 -22.95 -8.28
CA TYR A 220 -20.32 -23.33 -7.79
C TYR A 220 -20.10 -24.83 -7.66
N ARG A 221 -21.14 -25.59 -7.34
CA ARG A 221 -21.05 -27.07 -7.35
C ARG A 221 -20.84 -27.64 -8.74
N GLU A 222 -21.40 -27.02 -9.77
CA GLU A 222 -21.22 -27.45 -11.15
C GLU A 222 -19.83 -27.13 -11.67
N GLU A 223 -19.24 -26.00 -11.28
CA GLU A 223 -17.88 -25.63 -11.64
C GLU A 223 -16.80 -26.54 -11.01
N HIS A 224 -17.14 -27.22 -9.91
CA HIS A 224 -16.21 -28.13 -9.20
C HIS A 224 -16.35 -29.61 -9.62
N LYS A 225 -17.19 -29.93 -10.58
CA LYS A 225 -17.31 -31.28 -11.17
C LYS A 225 -16.41 -31.44 -12.38
#